data_dbac30c788b64bdf85c2380059d99a17
#
_entry.id   dbac30c788b64bdf85c2380059d99a17
#
_cell.length_a   1.000
_cell.length_b   1.000
_cell.length_c   1.000
_cell.angle_alpha   90.00
_cell.angle_beta   90.00
_cell.angle_gamma   90.00
#
_symmetry.space_group_name_H-M   'P 1'
#
loop_
_entity.id
_entity.type
_entity.pdbx_description
1 polymer ?
#
loop_
_entity_poly.entity_id
_entity_poly.type
_entity_poly.pdbx_seq_one_letter_code
_entity_poly.pdbx_strand_id
1 'polypeptide(L)'
;DIMNDDCSVARLSELMEIARKFDFKIISIKDLIEYRIKSDSLIEEIVRVEMPTQFGDFQLVAFKEKNSTNEHLALIKGIWEKDEPVLTRVHSSCFTGDILGSLRCDCGEQLHAAMKMVQAEGKGAILYMNQEGRGIGLLNKLKAYRLQEEGMDTVDANLHLGFQMDERDYGLGAQMLRHLNINKLILMTNNPKKRVG
;
A
#
# COMPACT_ATOMS: atom_id res chain seq x y z
N ASP A 1 22.49 -18.62 -7.33
CA ASP A 1 21.88 -19.96 -7.44
C ASP A 1 22.91 -21.02 -7.06
N ILE A 2 22.47 -22.12 -6.47
CA ILE A 2 23.31 -23.30 -6.20
C ILE A 2 23.07 -24.28 -7.34
N MET A 3 24.17 -24.77 -7.93
CA MET A 3 24.15 -25.65 -9.07
C MET A 3 24.53 -27.08 -8.62
N ASN A 4 23.91 -28.07 -9.21
CA ASN A 4 24.31 -29.47 -9.11
C ASN A 4 25.52 -29.76 -10.02
N ASP A 5 26.17 -30.91 -9.84
CA ASP A 5 27.32 -31.28 -10.65
C ASP A 5 27.00 -31.44 -12.14
N ASP A 6 25.75 -31.69 -12.49
CA ASP A 6 25.24 -31.76 -13.87
C ASP A 6 24.86 -30.39 -14.47
N CYS A 7 25.22 -29.29 -13.79
CA CYS A 7 24.89 -27.91 -14.18
C CYS A 7 23.39 -27.57 -14.11
N SER A 8 22.54 -28.39 -13.55
CA SER A 8 21.15 -28.03 -13.24
C SER A 8 21.08 -27.17 -11.97
N VAL A 9 20.01 -26.38 -11.85
CA VAL A 9 19.76 -25.58 -10.63
C VAL A 9 19.20 -26.48 -9.54
N ALA A 10 19.87 -26.53 -8.38
CA ALA A 10 19.45 -27.32 -7.24
C ALA A 10 18.05 -26.96 -6.76
N ARG A 11 17.20 -27.98 -6.59
CA ARG A 11 15.83 -27.84 -6.09
C ARG A 11 15.81 -27.95 -4.56
N LEU A 12 14.66 -27.67 -3.95
CA LEU A 12 14.52 -27.60 -2.49
C LEU A 12 15.04 -28.88 -1.78
N SER A 13 14.76 -30.09 -2.30
CA SER A 13 15.24 -31.33 -1.73
C SER A 13 16.77 -31.39 -1.67
N GLU A 14 17.43 -31.06 -2.77
CA GLU A 14 18.89 -31.04 -2.91
C GLU A 14 19.51 -29.93 -2.03
N LEU A 15 18.88 -28.77 -1.98
CA LEU A 15 19.28 -27.66 -1.08
C LEU A 15 19.21 -28.09 0.40
N MET A 16 18.18 -28.85 0.78
CA MET A 16 18.07 -29.41 2.14
C MET A 16 19.17 -30.41 2.49
N GLU A 17 19.60 -31.21 1.52
CA GLU A 17 20.74 -32.12 1.70
C GLU A 17 22.06 -31.38 1.85
N ILE A 18 22.31 -30.39 1.01
CA ILE A 18 23.48 -29.51 1.08
C ILE A 18 23.51 -28.80 2.44
N ALA A 19 22.38 -28.25 2.88
CA ALA A 19 22.30 -27.58 4.16
C ALA A 19 22.62 -28.49 5.34
N ARG A 20 22.14 -29.74 5.34
CA ARG A 20 22.47 -30.73 6.38
C ARG A 20 23.96 -31.11 6.35
N LYS A 21 24.50 -31.30 5.14
CA LYS A 21 25.92 -31.71 4.96
C LYS A 21 26.89 -30.65 5.47
N PHE A 22 26.58 -29.37 5.30
CA PHE A 22 27.45 -28.23 5.64
C PHE A 22 26.99 -27.44 6.86
N ASP A 23 25.97 -27.90 7.56
CA ASP A 23 25.34 -27.20 8.70
C ASP A 23 24.91 -25.76 8.37
N PHE A 24 24.37 -25.57 7.16
CA PHE A 24 23.84 -24.27 6.73
C PHE A 24 22.39 -24.10 7.15
N LYS A 25 22.03 -22.88 7.53
CA LYS A 25 20.62 -22.50 7.73
C LYS A 25 19.98 -22.20 6.39
N ILE A 26 18.76 -22.72 6.17
CA ILE A 26 17.92 -22.39 5.03
C ILE A 26 16.78 -21.48 5.50
N ILE A 27 16.58 -20.41 4.78
CA ILE A 27 15.41 -19.53 4.93
C ILE A 27 14.77 -19.32 3.55
N SER A 28 13.46 -19.14 3.51
CA SER A 28 12.80 -18.75 2.26
C SER A 28 12.88 -17.22 2.06
N ILE A 29 12.86 -16.79 0.80
CA ILE A 29 12.75 -15.35 0.47
C ILE A 29 11.48 -14.76 1.10
N LYS A 30 10.39 -15.53 1.14
CA LYS A 30 9.15 -15.12 1.78
C LYS A 30 9.34 -14.82 3.27
N ASP A 31 9.99 -15.74 4.01
CA ASP A 31 10.23 -15.54 5.44
C ASP A 31 11.17 -14.36 5.70
N LEU A 32 12.16 -14.16 4.82
CA LEU A 32 13.05 -13.01 4.89
C LEU A 32 12.29 -11.69 4.67
N ILE A 33 11.39 -11.65 3.70
CA ILE A 33 10.54 -10.48 3.45
C ILE A 33 9.65 -10.20 4.67
N GLU A 34 8.97 -11.23 5.21
CA GLU A 34 8.13 -11.08 6.40
C GLU A 34 8.93 -10.60 7.62
N TYR A 35 10.13 -11.13 7.81
CA TYR A 35 11.04 -10.67 8.86
C TYR A 35 11.42 -9.21 8.68
N ARG A 36 11.83 -8.82 7.47
CA ARG A 36 12.22 -7.42 7.19
C ARG A 36 11.07 -6.44 7.31
N ILE A 37 9.86 -6.80 6.91
CA ILE A 37 8.66 -5.95 7.11
C ILE A 37 8.42 -5.71 8.61
N LYS A 38 8.74 -6.68 9.47
CA LYS A 38 8.57 -6.56 10.93
C LYS A 38 9.72 -5.81 11.61
N SER A 39 10.97 -6.01 11.16
CA SER A 39 12.19 -5.50 11.79
C SER A 39 12.69 -4.19 11.20
N ASP A 40 12.54 -4.02 9.89
CA ASP A 40 13.10 -2.88 9.17
C ASP A 40 12.02 -1.83 8.92
N SER A 41 12.38 -0.56 9.07
CA SER A 41 11.57 0.54 8.54
C SER A 41 11.91 0.73 7.06
N LEU A 42 10.96 0.43 6.17
CA LEU A 42 11.09 0.64 4.72
C LEU A 42 10.71 2.06 4.31
N ILE A 43 10.21 2.85 5.24
CA ILE A 43 9.80 4.25 5.04
C ILE A 43 10.62 5.18 5.91
N GLU A 44 10.69 6.43 5.48
CA GLU A 44 11.30 7.55 6.21
C GLU A 44 10.36 8.76 6.12
N GLU A 45 10.05 9.38 7.27
CA GLU A 45 9.36 10.68 7.28
C GLU A 45 10.36 11.76 6.85
N ILE A 46 10.03 12.49 5.80
CA ILE A 46 10.92 13.52 5.23
C ILE A 46 10.54 14.90 5.73
N VAL A 47 9.25 15.20 5.76
CA VAL A 47 8.76 16.54 6.14
C VAL A 47 7.34 16.46 6.64
N ARG A 48 7.00 17.41 7.53
CA ARG A 48 5.67 17.60 8.07
C ARG A 48 5.31 19.06 7.99
N VAL A 49 4.16 19.38 7.41
CA VAL A 49 3.71 20.76 7.17
C VAL A 49 2.24 20.91 7.48
N GLU A 50 1.82 22.12 7.83
CA GLU A 50 0.39 22.47 7.91
C GLU A 50 -0.21 22.55 6.50
N MET A 51 -1.38 21.95 6.34
CA MET A 51 -2.08 21.83 5.07
C MET A 51 -3.55 22.28 5.22
N PRO A 52 -3.84 23.57 5.06
CA PRO A 52 -5.22 24.04 4.98
C PRO A 52 -5.84 23.53 3.67
N THR A 53 -7.05 22.99 3.77
CA THR A 53 -7.80 22.46 2.63
C THR A 53 -9.24 22.95 2.67
N GLN A 54 -9.97 22.85 1.56
CA GLN A 54 -11.42 23.13 1.53
C GLN A 54 -12.25 22.20 2.45
N PHE A 55 -11.66 21.13 2.96
CA PHE A 55 -12.31 20.16 3.85
C PHE A 55 -11.89 20.34 5.31
N GLY A 56 -11.02 21.30 5.60
CA GLY A 56 -10.48 21.62 6.92
C GLY A 56 -8.96 21.65 6.94
N ASP A 57 -8.42 21.95 8.13
CA ASP A 57 -6.99 22.04 8.35
C ASP A 57 -6.44 20.69 8.81
N PHE A 58 -5.42 20.23 8.12
CA PHE A 58 -4.70 18.99 8.40
C PHE A 58 -3.21 19.28 8.54
N GLN A 59 -2.49 18.34 9.12
CA GLN A 59 -1.05 18.26 9.00
C GLN A 59 -0.72 17.22 7.94
N LEU A 60 0.07 17.60 6.94
CA LEU A 60 0.53 16.72 5.89
C LEU A 60 1.92 16.18 6.23
N VAL A 61 2.06 14.88 6.25
CA VAL A 61 3.31 14.17 6.49
C VAL A 61 3.73 13.47 5.20
N ALA A 62 4.92 13.76 4.71
CA ALA A 62 5.48 13.10 3.54
C ALA A 62 6.45 11.98 3.95
N PHE A 63 6.25 10.82 3.38
CA PHE A 63 7.08 9.64 3.56
C PHE A 63 7.74 9.24 2.25
N LYS A 64 8.99 8.81 2.32
CA LYS A 64 9.73 8.22 1.22
C LYS A 64 10.00 6.75 1.48
N GLU A 65 9.88 5.92 0.46
CA GLU A 65 10.38 4.55 0.53
C GLU A 65 11.91 4.54 0.44
N LYS A 66 12.59 3.81 1.32
CA LYS A 66 14.05 3.77 1.37
C LYS A 66 14.71 3.14 0.15
N ASN A 67 14.00 2.20 -0.49
CA ASN A 67 14.54 1.40 -1.60
C ASN A 67 13.89 1.74 -2.95
N SER A 68 13.17 2.85 -3.04
CA SER A 68 12.54 3.31 -4.27
C SER A 68 12.49 4.84 -4.32
N THR A 69 11.93 5.38 -5.40
CA THR A 69 11.66 6.81 -5.54
C THR A 69 10.23 7.17 -5.17
N ASN A 70 9.45 6.21 -4.68
CA ASN A 70 8.06 6.42 -4.33
C ASN A 70 7.93 7.27 -3.07
N GLU A 71 6.94 8.13 -3.09
CA GLU A 71 6.57 9.01 -1.98
C GLU A 71 5.11 8.74 -1.62
N HIS A 72 4.85 8.69 -0.33
CA HIS A 72 3.51 8.53 0.23
C HIS A 72 3.19 9.68 1.15
N LEU A 73 1.92 9.97 1.32
CA LEU A 73 1.47 11.09 2.15
C LEU A 73 0.54 10.58 3.25
N ALA A 74 0.52 11.29 4.37
CA ALA A 74 -0.53 11.14 5.37
C ALA A 74 -1.09 12.51 5.73
N LEU A 75 -2.41 12.66 5.64
CA LEU A 75 -3.14 13.78 6.21
C LEU A 75 -3.57 13.38 7.61
N ILE A 76 -3.12 14.10 8.61
CA ILE A 76 -3.45 13.83 10.02
C ILE A 76 -4.13 15.05 10.66
N LYS A 77 -5.02 14.77 11.60
CA LYS A 77 -5.69 15.79 12.40
C LYS A 77 -5.77 15.35 13.85
N GLY A 78 -5.54 16.27 14.76
CA GLY A 78 -5.59 16.01 16.20
C GLY A 78 -4.40 15.20 16.72
N ILE A 79 -4.52 14.78 17.97
CA ILE A 79 -3.53 13.99 18.70
C ILE A 79 -4.25 12.81 19.31
N TRP A 80 -3.59 11.67 19.40
CA TRP A 80 -4.13 10.45 20.00
C TRP A 80 -3.14 9.82 20.96
N GLU A 81 -3.70 9.15 21.97
CA GLU A 81 -2.92 8.39 22.94
C GLU A 81 -2.52 7.02 22.37
N LYS A 82 -1.49 6.42 22.97
CA LYS A 82 -1.11 5.05 22.62
C LYS A 82 -2.29 4.11 22.86
N ASP A 83 -2.56 3.25 21.87
CA ASP A 83 -3.68 2.28 21.89
C ASP A 83 -5.09 2.87 21.81
N GLU A 84 -5.22 4.16 21.59
CA GLU A 84 -6.49 4.78 21.26
C GLU A 84 -6.91 4.40 19.83
N PRO A 85 -8.18 4.02 19.60
CA PRO A 85 -8.67 3.79 18.24
C PRO A 85 -8.74 5.09 17.44
N VAL A 86 -8.08 5.14 16.28
CA VAL A 86 -8.00 6.32 15.43
C VAL A 86 -8.80 6.13 14.14
N LEU A 87 -9.67 7.08 13.80
CA LEU A 87 -10.41 7.06 12.54
C LEU A 87 -9.42 7.16 11.37
N THR A 88 -9.39 6.11 10.54
CA THR A 88 -8.32 5.95 9.55
C THR A 88 -8.84 5.54 8.19
N ARG A 89 -8.36 6.19 7.12
CA ARG A 89 -8.52 5.77 5.73
C ARG A 89 -7.17 5.42 5.14
N VAL A 90 -7.06 4.25 4.50
CA VAL A 90 -5.96 3.93 3.60
C VAL A 90 -6.48 4.08 2.17
N HIS A 91 -6.04 5.14 1.50
CA HIS A 91 -6.46 5.54 0.17
C HIS A 91 -5.31 5.31 -0.82
N SER A 92 -5.52 4.49 -1.85
CA SER A 92 -4.57 4.38 -2.97
C SER A 92 -4.84 5.50 -3.96
N SER A 93 -3.81 6.18 -4.40
CA SER A 93 -3.92 7.29 -5.36
C SER A 93 -4.71 6.88 -6.61
N CYS A 94 -5.51 7.79 -7.08
CA CYS A 94 -6.31 7.62 -8.29
C CYS A 94 -6.36 8.95 -9.04
N PHE A 95 -5.36 9.21 -9.89
CA PHE A 95 -5.25 10.48 -10.60
C PHE A 95 -6.53 10.88 -11.32
N THR A 96 -7.17 9.91 -11.96
CA THR A 96 -8.41 10.17 -12.71
C THR A 96 -9.59 10.51 -11.80
N GLY A 97 -9.73 9.84 -10.65
CA GLY A 97 -10.83 10.10 -9.71
C GLY A 97 -10.54 11.25 -8.76
N ASP A 98 -9.35 11.30 -8.16
CA ASP A 98 -9.01 12.26 -7.11
C ASP A 98 -8.78 13.67 -7.68
N ILE A 99 -8.24 13.78 -8.91
CA ILE A 99 -7.86 15.07 -9.52
C ILE A 99 -8.78 15.46 -10.67
N LEU A 100 -9.09 14.52 -11.58
CA LEU A 100 -9.87 14.83 -12.78
C LEU A 100 -11.39 14.66 -12.59
N GLY A 101 -11.85 14.16 -11.45
CA GLY A 101 -13.26 13.93 -11.18
C GLY A 101 -13.91 12.92 -12.12
N SER A 102 -13.18 11.87 -12.51
CA SER A 102 -13.66 10.83 -13.42
C SER A 102 -14.85 10.08 -12.84
N LEU A 103 -15.91 9.91 -13.63
CA LEU A 103 -17.09 9.13 -13.27
C LEU A 103 -16.89 7.61 -13.42
N ARG A 104 -15.70 7.15 -13.81
CA ARG A 104 -15.35 5.72 -13.88
C ARG A 104 -15.07 5.09 -12.52
N CYS A 105 -14.93 5.88 -11.48
CA CYS A 105 -14.71 5.42 -10.10
C CYS A 105 -15.22 6.46 -9.10
N ASP A 106 -15.38 6.06 -7.86
CA ASP A 106 -15.79 6.87 -6.73
C ASP A 106 -14.62 7.31 -5.82
N CYS A 107 -13.36 7.20 -6.32
CA CYS A 107 -12.16 7.44 -5.50
C CYS A 107 -12.11 8.85 -4.93
N GLY A 108 -12.32 9.89 -5.74
CA GLY A 108 -12.32 11.26 -5.29
C GLY A 108 -13.41 11.53 -4.24
N GLU A 109 -14.63 11.02 -4.45
CA GLU A 109 -15.73 11.13 -3.47
C GLU A 109 -15.37 10.46 -2.15
N GLN A 110 -14.75 9.28 -2.19
CA GLN A 110 -14.29 8.55 -1.01
C GLN A 110 -13.21 9.31 -0.26
N LEU A 111 -12.26 9.93 -0.96
CA LEU A 111 -11.21 10.76 -0.35
C LEU A 111 -11.82 11.97 0.34
N HIS A 112 -12.67 12.72 -0.36
CA HIS A 112 -13.34 13.89 0.18
C HIS A 112 -14.26 13.57 1.36
N ALA A 113 -14.98 12.46 1.31
CA ALA A 113 -15.80 11.98 2.43
C ALA A 113 -14.94 11.65 3.64
N ALA A 114 -13.81 10.96 3.45
CA ALA A 114 -12.89 10.64 4.54
C ALA A 114 -12.31 11.92 5.18
N MET A 115 -11.93 12.91 4.38
CA MET A 115 -11.43 14.20 4.88
C MET A 115 -12.50 14.91 5.73
N LYS A 116 -13.75 14.96 5.26
CA LYS A 116 -14.88 15.54 6.02
C LYS A 116 -15.14 14.80 7.33
N MET A 117 -15.09 13.47 7.32
CA MET A 117 -15.29 12.65 8.52
C MET A 117 -14.19 12.88 9.55
N VAL A 118 -12.92 12.90 9.14
CA VAL A 118 -11.79 13.19 10.04
C VAL A 118 -11.87 14.63 10.57
N GLN A 119 -12.29 15.60 9.73
CA GLN A 119 -12.51 16.97 10.16
C GLN A 119 -13.62 17.07 11.21
N ALA A 120 -14.73 16.38 11.01
CA ALA A 120 -15.87 16.38 11.94
C ALA A 120 -15.53 15.69 13.27
N GLU A 121 -14.77 14.58 13.22
CA GLU A 121 -14.29 13.86 14.41
C GLU A 121 -13.25 14.69 15.19
N GLY A 122 -12.56 15.62 14.51
CA GLY A 122 -11.48 16.41 15.09
C GLY A 122 -10.17 15.63 15.26
N LYS A 123 -10.17 14.33 14.95
CA LYS A 123 -9.04 13.42 15.12
C LYS A 123 -9.10 12.26 14.10
N GLY A 124 -7.97 11.99 13.44
CA GLY A 124 -7.87 10.89 12.50
C GLY A 124 -6.73 11.02 11.50
N ALA A 125 -6.60 10.03 10.64
CA ALA A 125 -5.54 9.94 9.64
C ALA A 125 -6.06 9.43 8.30
N ILE A 126 -5.52 9.98 7.21
CA ILE A 126 -5.75 9.49 5.86
C ILE A 126 -4.38 9.22 5.25
N LEU A 127 -4.05 7.95 5.04
CA LEU A 127 -2.85 7.55 4.32
C LEU A 127 -3.16 7.59 2.83
N TYR A 128 -2.47 8.46 2.11
CA TYR A 128 -2.55 8.56 0.66
C TYR A 128 -1.36 7.84 0.04
N MET A 129 -1.62 6.61 -0.40
CA MET A 129 -0.61 5.69 -0.92
C MET A 129 -0.41 5.92 -2.42
N ASN A 130 0.79 6.20 -2.85
CA ASN A 130 1.13 6.33 -4.27
C ASN A 130 1.22 4.94 -4.92
N GLN A 131 0.05 4.34 -5.15
CA GLN A 131 -0.14 2.99 -5.71
C GLN A 131 -1.25 3.03 -6.76
N GLU A 132 -1.08 3.88 -7.77
CA GLU A 132 -2.04 4.12 -8.85
C GLU A 132 -2.46 2.82 -9.56
N GLY A 133 -3.75 2.72 -9.88
CA GLY A 133 -4.28 1.58 -10.61
C GLY A 133 -4.14 0.25 -9.88
N ARG A 134 -4.18 0.22 -8.55
CA ARG A 134 -3.88 -0.95 -7.70
C ARG A 134 -2.43 -1.44 -7.84
N GLY A 135 -1.49 -0.51 -8.06
CA GLY A 135 -0.06 -0.80 -8.17
C GLY A 135 0.45 -0.93 -9.61
N ILE A 136 -0.41 -1.01 -10.63
CA ILE A 136 0.02 -1.15 -12.03
C ILE A 136 0.43 0.17 -12.68
N GLY A 137 0.18 1.29 -12.03
CA GLY A 137 0.50 2.63 -12.51
C GLY A 137 -0.56 3.23 -13.44
N LEU A 138 -0.47 4.55 -13.64
CA LEU A 138 -1.47 5.31 -14.42
C LEU A 138 -1.58 4.85 -15.88
N LEU A 139 -0.45 4.67 -16.55
CA LEU A 139 -0.48 4.32 -17.98
C LEU A 139 -1.14 2.95 -18.23
N ASN A 140 -0.84 1.96 -17.40
CA ASN A 140 -1.46 0.64 -17.54
C ASN A 140 -2.92 0.66 -17.13
N LYS A 141 -3.30 1.46 -16.14
CA LYS A 141 -4.71 1.71 -15.82
C LYS A 141 -5.48 2.30 -17.02
N LEU A 142 -4.88 3.25 -17.74
CA LEU A 142 -5.53 3.81 -18.94
C LEU A 142 -5.62 2.79 -20.08
N LYS A 143 -4.63 1.91 -20.24
CA LYS A 143 -4.72 0.77 -21.17
C LYS A 143 -5.85 -0.19 -20.76
N ALA A 144 -5.99 -0.50 -19.46
CA ALA A 144 -7.10 -1.30 -18.96
C ALA A 144 -8.46 -0.64 -19.23
N TYR A 145 -8.57 0.69 -19.11
CA TYR A 145 -9.78 1.42 -19.51
C TYR A 145 -10.12 1.23 -20.99
N ARG A 146 -9.12 1.21 -21.88
CA ARG A 146 -9.35 0.94 -23.30
C ARG A 146 -9.90 -0.46 -23.53
N LEU A 147 -9.33 -1.48 -22.88
CA LEU A 147 -9.84 -2.85 -22.97
C LEU A 147 -11.27 -3.00 -22.41
N GLN A 148 -11.60 -2.23 -21.38
CA GLN A 148 -12.97 -2.19 -20.84
C GLN A 148 -13.96 -1.55 -21.82
N GLU A 149 -13.56 -0.54 -22.59
CA GLU A 149 -14.36 0.04 -23.68
C GLU A 149 -14.61 -0.98 -24.80
N GLU A 150 -13.74 -1.97 -24.95
CA GLU A 150 -13.85 -3.09 -25.88
C GLU A 150 -14.63 -4.29 -25.29
N GLY A 151 -15.14 -4.16 -24.05
CA GLY A 151 -16.06 -5.11 -23.41
C GLY A 151 -15.43 -6.03 -22.35
N MET A 152 -14.14 -5.88 -22.01
CA MET A 152 -13.53 -6.64 -20.91
C MET A 152 -13.98 -6.11 -19.54
N ASP A 153 -14.04 -6.98 -18.54
CA ASP A 153 -14.16 -6.53 -17.17
C ASP A 153 -12.80 -6.06 -16.61
N THR A 154 -12.81 -5.46 -15.40
CA THR A 154 -11.59 -4.89 -14.79
C THR A 154 -10.53 -5.96 -14.50
N VAL A 155 -10.95 -7.17 -14.11
CA VAL A 155 -10.03 -8.26 -13.75
C VAL A 155 -9.38 -8.81 -15.01
N ASP A 156 -10.21 -9.11 -16.01
CA ASP A 156 -9.77 -9.63 -17.31
C ASP A 156 -8.84 -8.65 -18.02
N ALA A 157 -9.15 -7.36 -17.99
CA ALA A 157 -8.28 -6.32 -18.56
C ALA A 157 -6.90 -6.28 -17.88
N ASN A 158 -6.83 -6.40 -16.55
CA ASN A 158 -5.54 -6.45 -15.83
C ASN A 158 -4.76 -7.72 -16.16
N LEU A 159 -5.40 -8.88 -16.16
CA LEU A 159 -4.78 -10.16 -16.51
C LEU A 159 -4.26 -10.15 -17.96
N HIS A 160 -5.03 -9.57 -18.89
CA HIS A 160 -4.62 -9.42 -20.30
C HIS A 160 -3.34 -8.56 -20.43
N LEU A 161 -3.17 -7.57 -19.57
CA LEU A 161 -1.97 -6.74 -19.50
C LEU A 161 -0.80 -7.38 -18.73
N GLY A 162 -0.98 -8.60 -18.20
CA GLY A 162 0.06 -9.34 -17.48
C GLY A 162 0.19 -9.00 -15.99
N PHE A 163 -0.80 -8.33 -15.40
CA PHE A 163 -0.80 -7.95 -13.99
C PHE A 163 -1.71 -8.85 -13.16
N GLN A 164 -1.40 -8.96 -11.86
CA GLN A 164 -2.31 -9.56 -10.89
C GLN A 164 -3.54 -8.66 -10.66
N MET A 165 -4.55 -9.21 -10.00
CA MET A 165 -5.76 -8.46 -9.65
C MET A 165 -5.48 -7.28 -8.71
N ASP A 166 -4.47 -7.39 -7.87
CA ASP A 166 -4.06 -6.38 -6.89
C ASP A 166 -2.54 -6.48 -6.62
N GLU A 167 -1.78 -5.49 -7.07
CA GLU A 167 -0.32 -5.38 -6.92
C GLU A 167 0.07 -4.41 -5.78
N ARG A 168 -0.89 -4.01 -4.93
CA ARG A 168 -0.61 -3.05 -3.84
C ARG A 168 0.18 -3.69 -2.72
N ASP A 169 1.15 -2.93 -2.21
CA ASP A 169 1.85 -3.26 -0.97
C ASP A 169 1.12 -2.64 0.24
N TYR A 170 0.51 -3.49 1.04
CA TYR A 170 -0.18 -3.08 2.28
C TYR A 170 0.81 -2.95 3.46
N GLY A 171 1.99 -3.53 3.36
CA GLY A 171 3.02 -3.48 4.41
C GLY A 171 3.55 -2.07 4.63
N LEU A 172 3.70 -1.28 3.55
CA LEU A 172 4.11 0.13 3.65
C LEU A 172 3.08 0.97 4.42
N GLY A 173 1.80 0.78 4.14
CA GLY A 173 0.72 1.44 4.88
C GLY A 173 0.74 1.09 6.37
N ALA A 174 0.98 -0.17 6.72
CA ALA A 174 1.10 -0.60 8.11
C ALA A 174 2.32 0.04 8.81
N GLN A 175 3.44 0.22 8.11
CA GLN A 175 4.61 0.91 8.65
C GLN A 175 4.35 2.40 8.86
N MET A 176 3.63 3.07 7.95
CA MET A 176 3.19 4.46 8.13
C MET A 176 2.30 4.61 9.36
N LEU A 177 1.32 3.72 9.56
CA LEU A 177 0.47 3.71 10.74
C LEU A 177 1.29 3.55 12.03
N ARG A 178 2.22 2.62 12.04
CA ARG A 178 3.13 2.40 13.19
C ARG A 178 3.97 3.64 13.48
N HIS A 179 4.53 4.28 12.44
CA HIS A 179 5.32 5.51 12.57
C HIS A 179 4.49 6.65 13.18
N LEU A 180 3.21 6.74 12.79
CA LEU A 180 2.25 7.72 13.33
C LEU A 180 1.68 7.32 14.70
N ASN A 181 2.17 6.23 15.33
CA ASN A 181 1.68 5.67 16.59
C ASN A 181 0.18 5.26 16.56
N ILE A 182 -0.33 4.86 15.39
CA ILE A 182 -1.67 4.33 15.21
C ILE A 182 -1.62 2.80 15.35
N ASN A 183 -1.89 2.31 16.55
CA ASN A 183 -1.87 0.87 16.87
C ASN A 183 -3.26 0.23 16.76
N LYS A 184 -4.32 1.00 16.95
CA LYS A 184 -5.70 0.61 16.78
C LYS A 184 -6.38 1.59 15.83
N LEU A 185 -7.14 1.09 14.88
CA LEU A 185 -7.79 1.95 13.90
C LEU A 185 -9.28 1.63 13.76
N ILE A 186 -10.06 2.67 13.50
CA ILE A 186 -11.43 2.57 13.01
C ILE A 186 -11.34 2.76 11.50
N LEU A 187 -11.34 1.66 10.74
CA LEU A 187 -11.06 1.68 9.31
C LEU A 187 -12.26 2.18 8.50
N MET A 188 -12.10 3.28 7.81
CA MET A 188 -13.04 3.77 6.81
C MET A 188 -12.85 2.98 5.50
N THR A 189 -13.75 2.05 5.20
CA THR A 189 -13.70 1.26 3.98
C THR A 189 -15.10 0.83 3.52
N ASN A 190 -15.30 0.81 2.22
CA ASN A 190 -16.47 0.19 1.55
C ASN A 190 -16.15 -1.22 1.03
N ASN A 191 -14.92 -1.71 1.20
CA ASN A 191 -14.53 -3.06 0.80
C ASN A 191 -14.46 -3.99 2.02
N PRO A 192 -15.39 -4.95 2.17
CA PRO A 192 -15.42 -5.86 3.32
C PRO A 192 -14.16 -6.75 3.41
N LYS A 193 -13.51 -7.04 2.29
CA LYS A 193 -12.27 -7.83 2.27
C LYS A 193 -11.07 -7.13 2.95
N LYS A 194 -11.11 -5.81 3.12
CA LYS A 194 -10.08 -5.06 3.84
C LYS A 194 -10.18 -5.16 5.36
N ARG A 195 -11.18 -5.87 5.89
CA ARG A 195 -11.41 -6.03 7.34
C ARG A 195 -10.71 -7.26 7.92
N VAL A 196 -10.05 -8.05 7.08
CA VAL A 196 -9.35 -9.28 7.46
C VAL A 196 -7.87 -9.06 7.21
N GLY A 197 -7.13 -8.80 8.28
CA GLY A 197 -5.69 -8.59 8.27
C GLY A 197 -5.15 -8.48 9.69
#